data_6b9bafcdc788a4c0728ace5becf4c56a
#
_entry.id   6b9bafcdc788a4c0728ace5becf4c56a
#
_cell.length_a   1.000
_cell.length_b   1.000
_cell.length_c   1.000
_cell.angle_alpha   90.00
_cell.angle_beta   90.00
_cell.angle_gamma   90.00
#
_symmetry.space_group_name_H-M   'P 1'
#
loop_
_entity.id
_entity.type
_entity.pdbx_description
1 polymer ?
#
loop_
_entity_poly.entity_id
_entity_poly.type
_entity_poly.pdbx_seq_one_letter_code
_entity_poly.pdbx_strand_id
1 'polypeptide(L)'
;KIFDIIDNLKPSWRGELEITDALDMLLHDGNNVSFDTVTGWWKDTGTPEDIIHANKLVLDSIGTENQFLLDKDSKIQGNIITGINTQISRDSFVNGPVIIGKNCSIGPAARIGPYVSIGDNCTIKNCNIENSIVMSDCCVTVKSNISDSIIAHGSTIEDHGISKKQQFLVGERSHLKI
;
A
#
# COMPACT_ATOMS: atom_id res chain seq x y z
N LYS A 1 -16.14 -8.02 29.54
CA LYS A 1 -15.20 -8.88 30.30
C LYS A 1 -13.76 -8.66 29.88
N ILE A 2 -13.41 -8.76 28.58
CA ILE A 2 -12.00 -8.53 28.12
C ILE A 2 -11.52 -7.12 28.47
N PHE A 3 -12.36 -6.10 28.33
CA PHE A 3 -12.01 -4.73 28.68
C PHE A 3 -11.73 -4.55 30.18
N ASP A 4 -12.51 -5.21 31.05
CA ASP A 4 -12.30 -5.17 32.50
C ASP A 4 -10.95 -5.80 32.90
N ILE A 5 -10.51 -6.80 32.12
CA ILE A 5 -9.20 -7.46 32.30
C ILE A 5 -8.06 -6.59 31.80
N ILE A 6 -8.22 -5.96 30.62
CA ILE A 6 -7.19 -5.07 30.04
C ILE A 6 -6.85 -3.93 31.00
N ASP A 7 -7.83 -3.36 31.70
CA ASP A 7 -7.60 -2.30 32.67
C ASP A 7 -6.72 -2.73 33.86
N ASN A 8 -6.59 -4.06 34.09
CA ASN A 8 -5.82 -4.65 35.18
C ASN A 8 -4.49 -5.30 34.68
N LEU A 9 -4.20 -5.28 33.39
CA LEU A 9 -2.96 -5.81 32.86
C LEU A 9 -1.75 -5.04 33.37
N LYS A 10 -0.67 -5.77 33.59
CA LYS A 10 0.64 -5.19 33.89
C LYS A 10 1.53 -5.32 32.66
N PRO A 11 2.38 -4.31 32.41
CA PRO A 11 3.35 -4.40 31.34
C PRO A 11 4.25 -5.64 31.48
N SER A 12 4.49 -6.32 30.36
CA SER A 12 5.45 -7.41 30.25
C SER A 12 6.89 -6.93 30.49
N TRP A 13 7.85 -7.86 30.45
CA TRP A 13 9.27 -7.51 30.51
C TRP A 13 9.73 -6.57 29.38
N ARG A 14 8.96 -6.49 28.27
CA ARG A 14 9.18 -5.55 27.16
C ARG A 14 8.60 -4.15 27.41
N GLY A 15 7.88 -3.98 28.52
CA GLY A 15 7.19 -2.72 28.84
C GLY A 15 5.87 -2.53 28.07
N GLU A 16 5.33 -3.59 27.43
CA GLU A 16 4.12 -3.58 26.63
C GLU A 16 3.00 -4.36 27.31
N LEU A 17 1.73 -4.01 27.04
CA LEU A 17 0.57 -4.79 27.45
C LEU A 17 0.33 -5.89 26.41
N GLU A 18 0.39 -7.15 26.86
CA GLU A 18 0.27 -8.30 25.96
C GLU A 18 -1.18 -8.79 25.93
N ILE A 19 -1.74 -8.91 24.75
CA ILE A 19 -3.10 -9.48 24.56
C ILE A 19 -3.17 -10.95 25.02
N THR A 20 -2.08 -11.67 24.90
CA THR A 20 -1.97 -13.07 25.35
C THR A 20 -2.16 -13.19 26.85
N ASP A 21 -1.62 -12.25 27.64
CA ASP A 21 -1.79 -12.22 29.08
C ASP A 21 -3.28 -11.95 29.45
N ALA A 22 -3.95 -11.08 28.70
CA ALA A 22 -5.37 -10.84 28.87
C ALA A 22 -6.22 -12.09 28.59
N LEU A 23 -5.87 -12.86 27.55
CA LEU A 23 -6.55 -14.12 27.23
C LEU A 23 -6.31 -15.20 28.30
N ASP A 24 -5.09 -15.27 28.82
CA ASP A 24 -4.75 -16.19 29.91
C ASP A 24 -5.53 -15.86 31.20
N MET A 25 -5.61 -14.58 31.56
CA MET A 25 -6.44 -14.14 32.69
C MET A 25 -7.92 -14.48 32.48
N LEU A 26 -8.47 -14.30 31.26
CA LEU A 26 -9.85 -14.72 30.95
C LEU A 26 -10.10 -16.21 31.21
N LEU A 27 -9.14 -17.05 30.80
CA LEU A 27 -9.22 -18.50 31.00
C LEU A 27 -9.15 -18.86 32.49
N HIS A 28 -8.24 -18.23 33.24
CA HIS A 28 -8.10 -18.43 34.68
C HIS A 28 -9.37 -18.01 35.46
N ASP A 29 -10.06 -16.97 35.00
CA ASP A 29 -11.33 -16.50 35.56
C ASP A 29 -12.52 -17.40 35.14
N GLY A 30 -12.27 -18.54 34.50
CA GLY A 30 -13.30 -19.51 34.09
C GLY A 30 -14.17 -19.04 32.92
N ASN A 31 -13.72 -18.06 32.14
CA ASN A 31 -14.44 -17.65 30.93
C ASN A 31 -14.07 -18.56 29.74
N ASN A 32 -15.02 -18.74 28.83
CA ASN A 32 -14.79 -19.48 27.61
C ASN A 32 -14.09 -18.57 26.58
N VAL A 33 -12.95 -19.02 26.08
CA VAL A 33 -12.25 -18.42 24.96
C VAL A 33 -12.31 -19.42 23.79
N SER A 34 -12.93 -19.03 22.70
CA SER A 34 -12.96 -19.82 21.47
C SER A 34 -11.86 -19.36 20.51
N PHE A 35 -11.39 -20.28 19.70
CA PHE A 35 -10.41 -19.99 18.66
C PHE A 35 -10.85 -20.61 17.34
N ASP A 36 -10.32 -20.07 16.27
CA ASP A 36 -10.47 -20.64 14.93
C ASP A 36 -9.09 -20.77 14.26
N THR A 37 -8.98 -21.71 13.32
CA THR A 37 -7.71 -21.95 12.62
C THR A 37 -7.73 -21.22 11.28
N VAL A 38 -6.78 -20.33 11.11
CA VAL A 38 -6.56 -19.65 9.81
C VAL A 38 -6.04 -20.67 8.81
N THR A 39 -6.75 -20.83 7.68
CA THR A 39 -6.30 -21.63 6.54
C THR A 39 -5.84 -20.71 5.42
N GLY A 40 -4.70 -21.02 4.80
CA GLY A 40 -4.07 -20.17 3.79
C GLY A 40 -2.85 -19.41 4.33
N TRP A 41 -2.59 -18.24 3.79
CA TRP A 41 -1.48 -17.43 4.28
C TRP A 41 -1.95 -16.46 5.39
N TRP A 42 -1.06 -16.23 6.34
CA TRP A 42 -1.18 -15.24 7.39
C TRP A 42 0.12 -14.44 7.44
N LYS A 43 0.03 -13.13 7.59
CA LYS A 43 1.20 -12.25 7.64
C LYS A 43 1.02 -11.18 8.70
N ASP A 44 1.98 -11.10 9.61
CA ASP A 44 2.14 -9.96 10.50
C ASP A 44 2.68 -8.76 9.70
N THR A 45 2.15 -7.58 9.97
CA THR A 45 2.50 -6.33 9.27
C THR A 45 3.10 -5.31 10.23
N GLY A 46 4.01 -5.77 11.09
CA GLY A 46 4.67 -4.96 12.12
C GLY A 46 5.71 -3.96 11.57
N THR A 47 6.21 -4.17 10.36
CA THR A 47 7.21 -3.30 9.73
C THR A 47 6.75 -2.81 8.35
N PRO A 48 7.30 -1.70 7.81
CA PRO A 48 7.02 -1.26 6.45
C PRO A 48 7.32 -2.33 5.39
N GLU A 49 8.37 -3.08 5.56
CA GLU A 49 8.76 -4.19 4.69
C GLU A 49 7.70 -5.30 4.70
N ASP A 50 7.13 -5.59 5.87
CA ASP A 50 6.03 -6.55 6.01
C ASP A 50 4.77 -6.09 5.29
N ILE A 51 4.44 -4.81 5.34
CA ILE A 51 3.30 -4.21 4.63
C ILE A 51 3.50 -4.33 3.11
N ILE A 52 4.70 -4.02 2.59
CA ILE A 52 5.03 -4.18 1.17
C ILE A 52 4.96 -5.66 0.76
N HIS A 53 5.44 -6.56 1.59
CA HIS A 53 5.33 -7.99 1.32
C HIS A 53 3.87 -8.47 1.32
N ALA A 54 3.05 -8.03 2.28
CA ALA A 54 1.62 -8.34 2.31
C ALA A 54 0.89 -7.82 1.06
N ASN A 55 1.22 -6.59 0.62
CA ASN A 55 0.72 -6.03 -0.64
C ASN A 55 1.02 -6.94 -1.83
N LYS A 56 2.23 -7.50 -1.90
CA LYS A 56 2.65 -8.44 -2.94
C LYS A 56 1.80 -9.71 -2.96
N LEU A 57 1.59 -10.32 -1.77
CA LEU A 57 0.75 -11.52 -1.63
C LEU A 57 -0.70 -11.28 -2.08
N VAL A 58 -1.26 -10.11 -1.75
CA VAL A 58 -2.60 -9.73 -2.21
C VAL A 58 -2.61 -9.55 -3.73
N LEU A 59 -1.64 -8.84 -4.30
CA LEU A 59 -1.55 -8.57 -5.73
C LEU A 59 -1.36 -9.84 -6.56
N ASP A 60 -0.67 -10.85 -6.05
CA ASP A 60 -0.53 -12.16 -6.72
C ASP A 60 -1.87 -12.91 -6.84
N SER A 61 -2.84 -12.61 -5.98
CA SER A 61 -4.14 -13.26 -5.95
C SER A 61 -5.22 -12.57 -6.80
N ILE A 62 -4.95 -11.38 -7.35
CA ILE A 62 -5.96 -10.59 -8.08
C ILE A 62 -6.19 -11.09 -9.51
N GLY A 63 -7.43 -11.01 -9.97
CA GLY A 63 -7.78 -11.14 -11.39
C GLY A 63 -7.52 -9.85 -12.18
N THR A 64 -8.04 -9.76 -13.39
CA THR A 64 -7.97 -8.55 -14.22
C THR A 64 -9.36 -7.93 -14.33
N GLU A 65 -9.54 -6.74 -13.76
CA GLU A 65 -10.75 -5.93 -13.91
C GLU A 65 -10.35 -4.50 -14.28
N ASN A 66 -10.69 -4.08 -15.49
CA ASN A 66 -10.23 -2.82 -16.05
C ASN A 66 -11.39 -1.84 -16.28
N GLN A 67 -11.33 -0.65 -15.67
CA GLN A 67 -12.28 0.45 -15.87
C GLN A 67 -11.52 1.76 -16.11
N PHE A 68 -10.67 1.79 -17.11
CA PHE A 68 -9.81 2.94 -17.39
C PHE A 68 -9.97 3.48 -18.81
N LEU A 69 -9.61 4.74 -18.99
CA LEU A 69 -9.48 5.38 -20.29
C LEU A 69 -8.01 5.36 -20.74
N LEU A 70 -7.77 4.78 -21.90
CA LEU A 70 -6.43 4.65 -22.49
C LEU A 70 -6.22 5.71 -23.57
N ASP A 71 -5.07 6.37 -23.52
CA ASP A 71 -4.51 7.08 -24.65
C ASP A 71 -3.87 6.08 -25.64
N LYS A 72 -3.79 6.47 -26.94
CA LYS A 72 -3.32 5.57 -28.02
C LYS A 72 -1.91 5.00 -27.80
N ASP A 73 -1.07 5.74 -27.09
CA ASP A 73 0.34 5.39 -26.86
C ASP A 73 0.59 4.74 -25.49
N SER A 74 -0.45 4.55 -24.67
CA SER A 74 -0.30 3.84 -23.40
C SER A 74 -0.28 2.34 -23.60
N LYS A 75 0.57 1.65 -22.83
CA LYS A 75 0.75 0.20 -22.89
C LYS A 75 0.41 -0.43 -21.55
N ILE A 76 -0.35 -1.54 -21.60
CA ILE A 76 -0.78 -2.28 -20.42
C ILE A 76 -0.42 -3.75 -20.59
N GLN A 77 0.17 -4.36 -19.57
CA GLN A 77 0.55 -5.76 -19.55
C GLN A 77 0.29 -6.37 -18.16
N GLY A 78 -0.18 -7.62 -18.12
CA GLY A 78 -0.40 -8.37 -16.88
C GLY A 78 -1.75 -8.08 -16.20
N ASN A 79 -1.89 -8.52 -14.96
CA ASN A 79 -3.12 -8.38 -14.18
C ASN A 79 -3.23 -6.97 -13.59
N ILE A 80 -4.27 -6.24 -13.97
CA ILE A 80 -4.46 -4.85 -13.53
C ILE A 80 -5.92 -4.67 -13.15
N ILE A 81 -6.14 -4.10 -11.97
CA ILE A 81 -7.45 -3.60 -11.52
C ILE A 81 -7.38 -2.08 -11.48
N THR A 82 -8.37 -1.42 -12.07
CA THR A 82 -8.49 0.04 -12.01
C THR A 82 -9.89 0.45 -11.58
N GLY A 83 -9.97 1.49 -10.77
CA GLY A 83 -11.23 2.14 -10.43
C GLY A 83 -11.78 2.99 -11.58
N ILE A 84 -13.05 3.38 -11.43
CA ILE A 84 -13.77 4.23 -12.40
C ILE A 84 -13.08 5.61 -12.56
N ASN A 85 -13.22 6.23 -13.74
CA ASN A 85 -12.66 7.54 -14.07
C ASN A 85 -11.14 7.64 -13.99
N THR A 86 -10.42 6.53 -13.92
CA THR A 86 -8.96 6.52 -13.97
C THR A 86 -8.49 6.63 -15.41
N GLN A 87 -7.55 7.55 -15.65
CA GLN A 87 -6.99 7.85 -16.96
C GLN A 87 -5.50 7.44 -16.99
N ILE A 88 -5.11 6.72 -18.04
CA ILE A 88 -3.71 6.37 -18.31
C ILE A 88 -3.32 7.09 -19.60
N SER A 89 -2.48 8.11 -19.45
CA SER A 89 -2.08 9.00 -20.53
C SER A 89 -0.97 8.40 -21.40
N ARG A 90 -0.67 9.08 -22.50
CA ARG A 90 0.35 8.71 -23.48
C ARG A 90 1.72 8.46 -22.85
N ASP A 91 2.54 7.69 -23.53
CA ASP A 91 3.90 7.30 -23.12
C ASP A 91 3.98 6.65 -21.74
N SER A 92 2.82 6.20 -21.22
CA SER A 92 2.75 5.49 -19.94
C SER A 92 2.72 3.98 -20.17
N PHE A 93 3.30 3.28 -19.20
CA PHE A 93 3.36 1.81 -19.21
C PHE A 93 2.92 1.29 -17.83
N VAL A 94 1.95 0.38 -17.81
CA VAL A 94 1.52 -0.30 -16.59
C VAL A 94 1.77 -1.80 -16.75
N ASN A 95 2.59 -2.34 -15.85
CA ASN A 95 2.96 -3.75 -15.83
C ASN A 95 2.45 -4.40 -14.52
N GLY A 96 1.45 -5.24 -14.64
CA GLY A 96 0.85 -5.94 -13.50
C GLY A 96 1.80 -6.94 -12.80
N PRO A 97 1.40 -7.41 -11.62
CA PRO A 97 0.14 -7.11 -10.95
C PRO A 97 0.10 -5.70 -10.34
N VAL A 98 -1.00 -4.96 -10.58
CA VAL A 98 -1.18 -3.57 -10.15
C VAL A 98 -2.65 -3.30 -9.81
N ILE A 99 -2.88 -2.56 -8.75
CA ILE A 99 -4.19 -1.97 -8.43
C ILE A 99 -4.08 -0.44 -8.49
N ILE A 100 -5.02 0.20 -9.17
CA ILE A 100 -5.14 1.67 -9.21
C ILE A 100 -6.57 2.04 -8.82
N GLY A 101 -6.73 2.90 -7.84
CA GLY A 101 -8.03 3.39 -7.38
C GLY A 101 -8.80 4.21 -8.42
N LYS A 102 -9.90 4.81 -8.01
CA LYS A 102 -10.76 5.66 -8.85
C LYS A 102 -10.22 7.08 -8.99
N ASN A 103 -10.63 7.77 -10.05
CA ASN A 103 -10.30 9.17 -10.33
C ASN A 103 -8.79 9.45 -10.39
N CYS A 104 -7.98 8.49 -10.78
CA CYS A 104 -6.53 8.65 -10.87
C CYS A 104 -6.11 9.17 -12.25
N SER A 105 -5.01 9.94 -12.27
CA SER A 105 -4.34 10.41 -13.48
C SER A 105 -2.93 9.85 -13.53
N ILE A 106 -2.69 8.86 -14.42
CA ILE A 106 -1.42 8.19 -14.59
C ILE A 106 -0.77 8.66 -15.89
N GLY A 107 0.37 9.32 -15.76
CA GLY A 107 1.10 9.90 -16.90
C GLY A 107 0.92 11.40 -17.05
N PRO A 108 1.61 12.00 -18.05
CA PRO A 108 2.45 11.34 -19.05
C PRO A 108 3.74 10.73 -18.47
N ALA A 109 4.38 9.86 -19.29
CA ALA A 109 5.68 9.26 -19.02
C ALA A 109 5.81 8.57 -17.64
N ALA A 110 4.74 7.89 -17.19
CA ALA A 110 4.74 7.09 -15.98
C ALA A 110 4.92 5.60 -16.31
N ARG A 111 5.73 4.92 -15.52
CA ARG A 111 5.87 3.45 -15.54
C ARG A 111 5.46 2.91 -14.19
N ILE A 112 4.40 2.11 -14.15
CA ILE A 112 3.81 1.59 -12.93
C ILE A 112 3.90 0.08 -12.92
N GLY A 113 4.43 -0.47 -11.83
CA GLY A 113 4.54 -1.91 -11.61
C GLY A 113 5.89 -2.52 -11.97
N PRO A 114 6.07 -3.81 -11.63
CA PRO A 114 5.06 -4.65 -10.99
C PRO A 114 4.88 -4.38 -9.49
N TYR A 115 3.85 -4.99 -8.90
CA TYR A 115 3.56 -4.97 -7.46
C TYR A 115 3.30 -3.57 -6.88
N VAL A 116 2.45 -2.80 -7.54
CA VAL A 116 2.09 -1.45 -7.10
C VAL A 116 0.61 -1.37 -6.77
N SER A 117 0.31 -0.78 -5.61
CA SER A 117 -1.05 -0.38 -5.23
C SER A 117 -1.12 1.14 -5.14
N ILE A 118 -2.06 1.74 -5.88
CA ILE A 118 -2.32 3.18 -5.89
C ILE A 118 -3.75 3.40 -5.42
N GLY A 119 -3.93 4.23 -4.40
CA GLY A 119 -5.25 4.63 -3.87
C GLY A 119 -6.01 5.58 -4.79
N ASP A 120 -7.14 6.08 -4.30
CA ASP A 120 -8.03 6.96 -5.06
C ASP A 120 -7.45 8.38 -5.25
N ASN A 121 -7.90 9.09 -6.28
CA ASN A 121 -7.63 10.50 -6.53
C ASN A 121 -6.13 10.84 -6.68
N CYS A 122 -5.31 9.90 -7.11
CA CYS A 122 -3.87 10.11 -7.24
C CYS A 122 -3.47 10.69 -8.60
N THR A 123 -2.43 11.52 -8.60
CA THR A 123 -1.78 12.02 -9.81
C THR A 123 -0.33 11.55 -9.83
N ILE A 124 0.03 10.73 -10.83
CA ILE A 124 1.36 10.13 -10.96
C ILE A 124 1.94 10.49 -12.33
N LYS A 125 3.05 11.22 -12.38
CA LYS A 125 3.67 11.69 -13.63
C LYS A 125 5.18 11.55 -13.62
N ASN A 126 5.75 11.29 -14.80
CA ASN A 126 7.19 11.32 -15.08
C ASN A 126 8.05 10.40 -14.18
N CYS A 127 7.50 9.34 -13.59
CA CYS A 127 8.24 8.47 -12.68
C CYS A 127 8.07 6.99 -13.01
N ASN A 128 8.98 6.18 -12.48
CA ASN A 128 8.85 4.74 -12.44
C ASN A 128 8.56 4.33 -11.00
N ILE A 129 7.51 3.56 -10.79
CA ILE A 129 7.12 3.04 -9.46
C ILE A 129 7.04 1.52 -9.54
N GLU A 130 7.74 0.82 -8.68
CA GLU A 130 7.70 -0.64 -8.53
C GLU A 130 7.64 -1.06 -7.06
N ASN A 131 7.04 -2.22 -6.76
CA ASN A 131 6.97 -2.82 -5.41
C ASN A 131 6.63 -1.80 -4.32
N SER A 132 5.60 -0.98 -4.52
CA SER A 132 5.30 0.18 -3.68
C SER A 132 3.81 0.39 -3.46
N ILE A 133 3.48 1.10 -2.40
CA ILE A 133 2.13 1.51 -2.04
C ILE A 133 2.05 3.03 -2.06
N VAL A 134 1.11 3.57 -2.82
CA VAL A 134 0.76 4.99 -2.84
C VAL A 134 -0.67 5.10 -2.34
N MET A 135 -0.88 5.70 -1.18
CA MET A 135 -2.21 5.88 -0.61
C MET A 135 -2.99 6.96 -1.35
N SER A 136 -4.27 7.15 -0.99
CA SER A 136 -5.16 8.08 -1.70
C SER A 136 -4.71 9.55 -1.60
N ASP A 137 -5.19 10.35 -2.56
CA ASP A 137 -4.99 11.81 -2.64
C ASP A 137 -3.52 12.25 -2.77
N CYS A 138 -2.66 11.39 -3.32
CA CYS A 138 -1.24 11.68 -3.51
C CYS A 138 -0.94 12.30 -4.88
N CYS A 139 0.05 13.20 -4.90
CA CYS A 139 0.62 13.75 -6.12
C CYS A 139 2.11 13.41 -6.19
N VAL A 140 2.49 12.59 -7.19
CA VAL A 140 3.88 12.18 -7.41
C VAL A 140 4.31 12.61 -8.81
N THR A 141 5.15 13.62 -8.87
CA THR A 141 5.64 14.20 -10.13
C THR A 141 7.16 14.34 -10.05
N VAL A 142 7.87 13.24 -10.36
CA VAL A 142 9.30 13.14 -10.12
C VAL A 142 9.99 12.31 -11.19
N LYS A 143 11.13 12.77 -11.71
CA LYS A 143 11.97 12.01 -12.66
C LYS A 143 12.84 10.99 -11.92
N SER A 144 12.22 10.07 -11.19
CA SER A 144 12.91 9.09 -10.36
C SER A 144 12.35 7.69 -10.49
N ASN A 145 13.14 6.72 -10.06
CA ASN A 145 12.70 5.35 -9.85
C ASN A 145 12.36 5.19 -8.37
N ILE A 146 11.10 5.00 -8.06
CA ILE A 146 10.59 4.76 -6.71
C ILE A 146 10.39 3.25 -6.54
N SER A 147 10.99 2.68 -5.53
CA SER A 147 10.81 1.25 -5.22
C SER A 147 10.75 1.02 -3.72
N ASP A 148 10.14 -0.09 -3.33
CA ASP A 148 10.08 -0.55 -1.94
C ASP A 148 9.59 0.57 -1.00
N SER A 149 8.57 1.32 -1.44
CA SER A 149 8.15 2.58 -0.83
C SER A 149 6.70 2.55 -0.37
N ILE A 150 6.42 3.27 0.70
CA ILE A 150 5.06 3.57 1.18
C ILE A 150 4.90 5.09 1.22
N ILE A 151 3.96 5.61 0.42
CA ILE A 151 3.63 7.03 0.35
C ILE A 151 2.24 7.20 0.97
N ALA A 152 2.18 7.83 2.15
CA ALA A 152 0.95 7.95 2.91
C ALA A 152 0.00 9.00 2.31
N HIS A 153 -1.25 8.94 2.78
CA HIS A 153 -2.37 9.74 2.29
C HIS A 153 -2.06 11.24 2.18
N GLY A 154 -2.49 11.84 1.09
CA GLY A 154 -2.40 13.28 0.86
C GLY A 154 -0.98 13.82 0.66
N SER A 155 0.00 12.94 0.39
CA SER A 155 1.40 13.36 0.23
C SER A 155 1.69 13.87 -1.17
N THR A 156 2.61 14.83 -1.26
CA THR A 156 3.12 15.38 -2.52
C THR A 156 4.62 15.17 -2.62
N ILE A 157 5.07 14.58 -3.74
CA ILE A 157 6.49 14.40 -4.07
C ILE A 157 6.76 15.05 -5.42
N GLU A 158 7.60 16.06 -5.44
CA GLU A 158 7.98 16.79 -6.64
C GLU A 158 9.50 16.86 -6.77
N ASP A 159 10.00 16.70 -8.00
CA ASP A 159 11.43 16.73 -8.30
C ASP A 159 11.77 17.86 -9.25
N HIS A 160 12.97 18.37 -9.07
CA HIS A 160 13.59 19.37 -9.92
C HIS A 160 14.84 18.88 -10.68
N GLY A 161 15.09 17.55 -10.77
CA GLY A 161 16.03 17.14 -11.80
C GLY A 161 17.07 16.05 -11.66
N ILE A 162 16.99 15.02 -10.85
CA ILE A 162 17.98 13.91 -10.87
C ILE A 162 17.32 12.55 -10.77
N SER A 163 17.47 11.71 -11.80
CA SER A 163 16.98 10.32 -11.82
C SER A 163 17.89 9.40 -11.00
N LYS A 164 17.43 8.98 -9.84
CA LYS A 164 18.03 7.90 -9.01
C LYS A 164 16.94 6.97 -8.50
N LYS A 165 17.30 5.72 -8.14
CA LYS A 165 16.40 4.85 -7.41
C LYS A 165 16.23 5.38 -5.99
N GLN A 166 15.00 5.58 -5.54
CA GLN A 166 14.69 6.15 -4.24
C GLN A 166 13.66 5.30 -3.53
N GLN A 167 13.82 5.22 -2.21
CA GLN A 167 12.87 4.59 -1.29
C GLN A 167 12.24 5.67 -0.40
N PHE A 168 10.93 5.67 -0.32
CA PHE A 168 10.19 6.63 0.48
C PHE A 168 9.33 5.94 1.53
N LEU A 169 9.51 6.34 2.78
CA LEU A 169 8.58 6.10 3.88
C LEU A 169 8.05 7.46 4.32
N VAL A 170 6.92 7.85 3.78
CA VAL A 170 6.42 9.22 3.88
C VAL A 170 5.15 9.23 4.70
N GLY A 171 5.13 10.03 5.76
CA GLY A 171 3.95 10.25 6.61
C GLY A 171 2.82 10.99 5.87
N GLU A 172 1.65 11.04 6.49
CA GLU A 172 0.47 11.69 5.90
C GLU A 172 0.70 13.17 5.59
N ARG A 173 0.14 13.64 4.47
CA ARG A 173 0.16 15.04 4.01
C ARG A 173 1.55 15.67 3.93
N SER A 174 2.58 14.85 3.74
CA SER A 174 3.95 15.34 3.55
C SER A 174 4.13 15.96 2.18
N HIS A 175 4.98 16.98 2.10
CA HIS A 175 5.40 17.59 0.84
C HIS A 175 6.92 17.50 0.71
N LEU A 176 7.39 16.76 -0.28
CA LEU A 176 8.80 16.54 -0.54
C LEU A 176 9.20 17.19 -1.87
N LYS A 177 10.24 17.99 -1.83
CA LYS A 177 10.94 18.52 -3.00
C LYS A 177 12.34 17.89 -3.04
N ILE A 178 12.65 17.16 -4.09
CA ILE A 178 13.90 16.40 -4.26
C ILE A 178 14.59 16.72 -5.59
#